data_a5bfc93dab273481cac41d2a90551b7d
#
_entry.id   a5bfc93dab273481cac41d2a90551b7d
#
_cell.length_a   1.000
_cell.length_b   1.000
_cell.length_c   1.000
_cell.angle_alpha   90.00
_cell.angle_beta   90.00
_cell.angle_gamma   90.00
#
_symmetry.space_group_name_H-M   'P 1'
#
loop_
_entity.id
_entity.type
_entity.pdbx_description
1 polymer ?
#
loop_
_entity_poly.entity_id
_entity_poly.type
_entity_poly.pdbx_seq_one_letter_code
_entity_poly.pdbx_strand_id
1 'polypeptide(L)'
;MKRIPAAAMLCLLAVLAGCSKVPAGNVGVIVNLYGSEKGVETREVGTGRYWVGVNEELYLFPTFTQTETWGGEEAISFQTVEGMKVGGAVGITYSVSPDKVTTLFQKYRAGIEEITNKFLRNMVRDAFNDVASKLPVESVYGAGKADLLLAVEKRVRDQVAPIGINIERIYYASDLVLPPQVTQSLNAKIQATQMAEQRRNEVAQAKAEADKERARAQGEADAKLTL
;
A
#
# COMPACT_ATOMS: atom_id res chain seq x y z
N MET A 1 -25.46 -60.06 -11.22
CA MET A 1 -24.71 -58.77 -11.03
C MET A 1 -24.27 -58.30 -12.42
N LYS A 2 -24.91 -57.25 -12.97
CA LYS A 2 -24.55 -56.68 -14.29
C LYS A 2 -23.22 -55.94 -14.14
N ARG A 3 -22.19 -56.41 -14.84
CA ARG A 3 -20.88 -55.72 -14.89
C ARG A 3 -21.07 -54.43 -15.68
N ILE A 4 -20.91 -53.28 -15.03
CA ILE A 4 -20.88 -51.98 -15.70
C ILE A 4 -19.62 -51.97 -16.60
N PRO A 5 -19.77 -51.74 -17.92
CA PRO A 5 -18.63 -51.76 -18.81
C PRO A 5 -17.65 -50.66 -18.40
N ALA A 6 -16.37 -50.98 -18.43
CA ALA A 6 -15.28 -50.04 -18.03
C ALA A 6 -15.37 -48.68 -18.74
N ALA A 7 -15.88 -48.67 -19.98
CA ALA A 7 -16.15 -47.45 -20.74
C ALA A 7 -17.23 -46.56 -20.08
N ALA A 8 -18.28 -47.11 -19.50
CA ALA A 8 -19.32 -46.34 -18.81
C ALA A 8 -18.80 -45.73 -17.49
N MET A 9 -17.91 -46.43 -16.80
CA MET A 9 -17.26 -45.97 -15.59
C MET A 9 -16.24 -44.84 -15.90
N LEU A 10 -15.54 -44.94 -17.03
CA LEU A 10 -14.62 -43.87 -17.51
C LEU A 10 -15.38 -42.61 -17.91
N CYS A 11 -16.52 -42.73 -18.59
CA CYS A 11 -17.39 -41.60 -18.93
C CYS A 11 -17.99 -40.94 -17.68
N LEU A 12 -18.34 -41.70 -16.65
CA LEU A 12 -18.87 -41.15 -15.39
C LEU A 12 -17.81 -40.37 -14.60
N LEU A 13 -16.55 -40.82 -14.63
CA LEU A 13 -15.40 -40.12 -14.04
C LEU A 13 -15.06 -38.82 -14.79
N ALA A 14 -15.19 -38.79 -16.11
CA ALA A 14 -14.96 -37.60 -16.91
C ALA A 14 -16.01 -36.51 -16.65
N VAL A 15 -17.25 -36.85 -16.36
CA VAL A 15 -18.33 -35.90 -16.05
C VAL A 15 -18.15 -35.25 -14.67
N LEU A 16 -17.50 -35.92 -13.73
CA LEU A 16 -17.24 -35.39 -12.40
C LEU A 16 -16.07 -34.36 -12.35
N ALA A 17 -15.20 -34.35 -13.35
CA ALA A 17 -14.00 -33.50 -13.38
C ALA A 17 -14.26 -32.05 -13.81
N GLY A 18 -15.45 -31.72 -14.34
CA GLY A 18 -15.74 -30.41 -14.95
C GLY A 18 -16.42 -29.37 -14.06
N CYS A 19 -16.72 -29.70 -12.79
CA CYS A 19 -17.40 -28.76 -11.90
C CYS A 19 -16.41 -27.91 -11.07
N SER A 20 -16.22 -26.63 -11.45
CA SER A 20 -15.48 -25.65 -10.67
C SER A 20 -16.40 -24.90 -9.71
N LYS A 21 -15.88 -24.53 -8.54
CA LYS A 21 -16.61 -23.81 -7.49
C LYS A 21 -16.09 -22.38 -7.40
N VAL A 22 -17.01 -21.41 -7.42
CA VAL A 22 -16.74 -20.02 -7.02
C VAL A 22 -17.17 -19.88 -5.55
N PRO A 23 -16.23 -19.74 -4.60
CA PRO A 23 -16.54 -19.54 -3.19
C PRO A 23 -17.27 -18.23 -2.93
N ALA A 24 -17.97 -18.14 -1.78
CA ALA A 24 -18.57 -16.87 -1.33
C ALA A 24 -17.49 -15.78 -1.18
N GLY A 25 -17.82 -14.56 -1.59
CA GLY A 25 -16.89 -13.43 -1.58
C GLY A 25 -15.92 -13.41 -2.77
N ASN A 26 -16.12 -14.28 -3.76
CA ASN A 26 -15.34 -14.28 -5.00
C ASN A 26 -16.27 -14.08 -6.21
N VAL A 27 -15.70 -13.46 -7.23
CA VAL A 27 -16.27 -13.40 -8.57
C VAL A 27 -15.34 -14.17 -9.51
N GLY A 28 -15.93 -15.02 -10.34
CA GLY A 28 -15.19 -15.79 -11.34
C GLY A 28 -15.25 -15.11 -12.70
N VAL A 29 -14.17 -15.23 -13.48
CA VAL A 29 -14.11 -14.89 -14.89
C VAL A 29 -13.79 -16.16 -15.67
N ILE A 30 -14.66 -16.53 -16.58
CA ILE A 30 -14.46 -17.68 -17.47
C ILE A 30 -13.80 -17.18 -18.76
N VAL A 31 -12.74 -17.87 -19.16
CA VAL A 31 -11.96 -17.57 -20.36
C VAL A 31 -12.00 -18.73 -21.32
N ASN A 32 -12.46 -18.50 -22.53
CA ASN A 32 -12.43 -19.49 -23.60
C ASN A 32 -11.05 -19.51 -24.28
N LEU A 33 -10.34 -20.65 -24.18
CA LEU A 33 -8.97 -20.78 -24.73
C LEU A 33 -8.97 -21.06 -26.24
N TYR A 34 -10.01 -21.75 -26.77
CA TYR A 34 -10.10 -22.16 -28.17
C TYR A 34 -11.50 -21.91 -28.73
N GLY A 35 -11.62 -21.86 -30.07
CA GLY A 35 -12.91 -21.72 -30.77
C GLY A 35 -13.06 -20.36 -31.49
N SER A 36 -14.25 -20.11 -32.01
CA SER A 36 -14.62 -18.87 -32.71
C SER A 36 -14.83 -17.72 -31.72
N GLU A 37 -15.17 -18.01 -30.47
CA GLU A 37 -15.39 -17.06 -29.38
C GLU A 37 -14.22 -17.10 -28.39
N LYS A 38 -13.01 -16.85 -28.89
CA LYS A 38 -11.80 -16.79 -28.05
C LYS A 38 -11.80 -15.53 -27.20
N GLY A 39 -11.49 -15.68 -25.93
CA GLY A 39 -11.26 -14.57 -25.05
C GLY A 39 -12.10 -14.60 -23.77
N VAL A 40 -12.22 -13.46 -23.13
CA VAL A 40 -12.97 -13.32 -21.89
C VAL A 40 -14.45 -13.34 -22.20
N GLU A 41 -15.18 -14.32 -21.67
CA GLU A 41 -16.63 -14.26 -21.66
C GLU A 41 -17.04 -13.04 -20.83
N THR A 42 -17.91 -12.20 -21.37
CA THR A 42 -18.35 -10.96 -20.71
C THR A 42 -19.21 -11.20 -19.47
N ARG A 43 -19.51 -12.47 -19.17
CA ARG A 43 -20.31 -12.85 -18.03
C ARG A 43 -19.44 -13.15 -16.80
N GLU A 44 -19.52 -12.26 -15.83
CA GLU A 44 -19.04 -12.52 -14.49
C GLU A 44 -19.91 -13.57 -13.82
N VAL A 45 -19.26 -14.56 -13.20
CA VAL A 45 -19.95 -15.62 -12.49
C VAL A 45 -19.80 -15.41 -10.99
N GLY A 46 -20.94 -15.26 -10.31
CA GLY A 46 -21.00 -15.09 -8.87
C GLY A 46 -20.76 -16.41 -8.12
N THR A 47 -21.01 -16.40 -6.82
CA THR A 47 -20.89 -17.58 -5.95
C THR A 47 -21.75 -18.74 -6.47
N GLY A 48 -21.15 -19.92 -6.63
CA GLY A 48 -21.86 -21.11 -7.12
C GLY A 48 -20.94 -22.20 -7.62
N ARG A 49 -21.56 -23.19 -8.25
CA ARG A 49 -20.84 -24.24 -8.99
C ARG A 49 -21.13 -24.06 -10.47
N TYR A 50 -20.10 -24.05 -11.26
CA TYR A 50 -20.16 -23.86 -12.70
C TYR A 50 -19.48 -25.02 -13.40
N TRP A 51 -20.06 -25.43 -14.50
CA TRP A 51 -19.38 -26.32 -15.41
C TRP A 51 -18.35 -25.55 -16.19
N VAL A 52 -17.08 -25.94 -16.04
CA VAL A 52 -15.96 -25.35 -16.80
C VAL A 52 -15.50 -26.42 -17.76
N GLY A 53 -15.65 -26.17 -19.04
CA GLY A 53 -15.28 -27.10 -20.11
C GLY A 53 -13.77 -27.28 -20.23
N VAL A 54 -13.36 -28.28 -21.06
CA VAL A 54 -11.93 -28.53 -21.30
C VAL A 54 -11.21 -27.34 -21.97
N ASN A 55 -11.99 -26.48 -22.64
CA ASN A 55 -11.51 -25.29 -23.35
C ASN A 55 -11.65 -23.99 -22.55
N GLU A 56 -12.08 -24.08 -21.30
CA GLU A 56 -12.38 -22.93 -20.46
C GLU A 56 -11.47 -22.93 -19.25
N GLU A 57 -11.10 -21.75 -18.82
CA GLU A 57 -10.33 -21.52 -17.60
C GLU A 57 -11.08 -20.55 -16.70
N LEU A 58 -11.19 -20.87 -15.41
CA LEU A 58 -11.85 -20.04 -14.42
C LEU A 58 -10.81 -19.33 -13.55
N TYR A 59 -10.81 -18.01 -13.64
CA TYR A 59 -10.04 -17.16 -12.75
C TYR A 59 -10.93 -16.65 -11.62
N LEU A 60 -10.43 -16.71 -10.39
CA LEU A 60 -11.15 -16.28 -9.20
C LEU A 60 -10.58 -14.95 -8.69
N PHE A 61 -11.47 -14.01 -8.42
CA PHE A 61 -11.14 -12.70 -7.86
C PHE A 61 -11.87 -12.51 -6.54
N PRO A 62 -11.15 -12.43 -5.40
CA PRO A 62 -11.75 -12.10 -4.12
C PRO A 62 -12.23 -10.64 -4.13
N THR A 63 -13.48 -10.43 -3.75
CA THR A 63 -14.09 -9.09 -3.67
C THR A 63 -14.12 -8.54 -2.25
N PHE A 64 -13.72 -9.36 -1.27
CA PHE A 64 -13.52 -8.92 0.11
C PHE A 64 -12.14 -8.27 0.27
N THR A 65 -11.96 -7.55 1.37
CA THR A 65 -10.71 -6.88 1.69
C THR A 65 -9.54 -7.87 1.77
N GLN A 66 -8.50 -7.59 1.01
CA GLN A 66 -7.23 -8.30 0.97
C GLN A 66 -6.13 -7.43 1.55
N THR A 67 -5.18 -8.05 2.21
CA THR A 67 -3.97 -7.37 2.70
C THR A 67 -2.75 -8.09 2.15
N GLU A 68 -1.86 -7.33 1.52
CA GLU A 68 -0.60 -7.83 0.99
C GLU A 68 0.55 -7.01 1.57
N THR A 69 1.69 -7.64 1.80
CA THR A 69 2.87 -6.97 2.37
C THR A 69 4.12 -7.36 1.59
N TRP A 70 4.78 -6.37 1.02
CA TRP A 70 6.04 -6.55 0.29
C TRP A 70 7.22 -6.19 1.18
N GLY A 71 7.98 -7.20 1.57
CA GLY A 71 9.15 -7.08 2.46
C GLY A 71 10.31 -7.98 2.00
N GLY A 72 11.44 -7.92 2.69
CA GLY A 72 12.63 -8.70 2.33
C GLY A 72 13.15 -8.35 0.93
N GLU A 73 13.23 -9.32 0.04
CA GLU A 73 13.66 -9.13 -1.35
C GLU A 73 12.64 -8.34 -2.19
N GLU A 74 11.39 -8.34 -1.79
CA GLU A 74 10.30 -7.63 -2.45
C GLU A 74 10.05 -6.24 -1.87
N ALA A 75 10.84 -5.81 -0.89
CA ALA A 75 10.71 -4.51 -0.24
C ALA A 75 10.71 -3.37 -1.27
N ILE A 76 9.87 -2.38 -1.02
CA ILE A 76 9.77 -1.20 -1.88
C ILE A 76 10.94 -0.28 -1.57
N SER A 77 11.68 0.09 -2.61
CA SER A 77 12.77 1.06 -2.53
C SER A 77 12.51 2.22 -3.46
N PHE A 78 12.77 3.43 -2.98
CA PHE A 78 12.58 4.68 -3.71
C PHE A 78 13.72 5.67 -3.39
N GLN A 79 13.77 6.78 -4.12
CA GLN A 79 14.82 7.79 -3.98
C GLN A 79 14.23 9.11 -3.53
N THR A 80 14.99 9.83 -2.69
CA THR A 80 14.68 11.20 -2.26
C THR A 80 15.24 12.23 -3.26
N VAL A 81 14.94 13.51 -3.05
CA VAL A 81 15.45 14.61 -3.87
C VAL A 81 16.98 14.66 -3.91
N GLU A 82 17.65 14.23 -2.84
CA GLU A 82 19.12 14.15 -2.76
C GLU A 82 19.66 12.89 -3.48
N GLY A 83 18.82 12.07 -4.09
CA GLY A 83 19.21 10.81 -4.72
C GLY A 83 19.52 9.67 -3.75
N MET A 84 19.16 9.83 -2.47
CA MET A 84 19.36 8.78 -1.47
C MET A 84 18.31 7.68 -1.61
N LYS A 85 18.78 6.44 -1.61
CA LYS A 85 17.92 5.27 -1.65
C LYS A 85 17.40 4.95 -0.26
N VAL A 86 16.08 4.95 -0.12
CA VAL A 86 15.34 4.55 1.08
C VAL A 86 14.55 3.30 0.74
N GLY A 87 14.50 2.33 1.63
CA GLY A 87 13.75 1.10 1.44
C GLY A 87 13.01 0.67 2.70
N GLY A 88 11.97 -0.11 2.53
CA GLY A 88 11.22 -0.67 3.64
C GLY A 88 10.11 -1.61 3.18
N ALA A 89 9.60 -2.41 4.11
CA ALA A 89 8.42 -3.21 3.83
C ALA A 89 7.18 -2.30 3.81
N VAL A 90 6.38 -2.46 2.76
CA VAL A 90 5.13 -1.70 2.57
C VAL A 90 3.98 -2.69 2.48
N GLY A 91 2.93 -2.42 3.24
CA GLY A 91 1.68 -3.15 3.18
C GLY A 91 0.59 -2.34 2.47
N ILE A 92 -0.30 -3.06 1.81
CA ILE A 92 -1.47 -2.52 1.14
C ILE A 92 -2.72 -3.30 1.53
N THR A 93 -3.78 -2.58 1.80
CA THR A 93 -5.12 -3.16 2.00
C THR A 93 -6.01 -2.67 0.88
N TYR A 94 -6.63 -3.61 0.18
CA TYR A 94 -7.43 -3.32 -1.01
C TYR A 94 -8.58 -4.31 -1.16
N SER A 95 -9.55 -3.94 -1.99
CA SER A 95 -10.62 -4.81 -2.43
C SER A 95 -10.85 -4.66 -3.93
N VAL A 96 -11.47 -5.68 -4.56
CA VAL A 96 -11.81 -5.64 -5.98
C VAL A 96 -13.31 -5.41 -6.13
N SER A 97 -13.68 -4.45 -6.97
CA SER A 97 -15.09 -4.16 -7.29
C SER A 97 -15.68 -5.29 -8.11
N PRO A 98 -16.76 -5.95 -7.66
CA PRO A 98 -17.35 -7.10 -8.35
C PRO A 98 -17.74 -6.81 -9.80
N ASP A 99 -18.23 -5.61 -10.06
CA ASP A 99 -18.71 -5.13 -11.37
C ASP A 99 -17.58 -4.81 -12.38
N LYS A 100 -16.31 -4.82 -11.92
CA LYS A 100 -15.16 -4.49 -12.77
C LYS A 100 -14.14 -5.61 -12.89
N VAL A 101 -14.44 -6.79 -12.38
CA VAL A 101 -13.52 -7.94 -12.40
C VAL A 101 -13.16 -8.32 -13.83
N THR A 102 -14.14 -8.33 -14.75
CA THR A 102 -13.88 -8.61 -16.17
C THR A 102 -12.96 -7.57 -16.80
N THR A 103 -13.14 -6.28 -16.49
CA THR A 103 -12.27 -5.20 -16.97
C THR A 103 -10.83 -5.36 -16.44
N LEU A 104 -10.70 -5.71 -15.17
CA LEU A 104 -9.42 -5.98 -14.53
C LEU A 104 -8.69 -7.14 -15.21
N PHE A 105 -9.40 -8.25 -15.44
CA PHE A 105 -8.85 -9.40 -16.13
C PHE A 105 -8.47 -9.10 -17.59
N GLN A 106 -9.32 -8.41 -18.34
CA GLN A 106 -9.05 -8.04 -19.73
C GLN A 106 -7.78 -7.20 -19.86
N LYS A 107 -7.52 -6.32 -18.88
CA LYS A 107 -6.33 -5.45 -18.88
C LYS A 107 -5.04 -6.22 -18.60
N TYR A 108 -5.03 -7.14 -17.63
CA TYR A 108 -3.82 -7.80 -17.17
C TYR A 108 -3.69 -9.24 -17.63
N ARG A 109 -4.79 -9.90 -17.95
CA ARG A 109 -4.88 -11.34 -18.34
C ARG A 109 -4.15 -12.26 -17.38
N ALA A 110 -4.29 -11.98 -16.08
CA ALA A 110 -3.62 -12.67 -14.99
C ALA A 110 -4.57 -12.81 -13.78
N GLY A 111 -4.26 -13.76 -12.89
CA GLY A 111 -4.95 -13.90 -11.62
C GLY A 111 -4.62 -12.77 -10.65
N ILE A 112 -5.40 -12.66 -9.57
CA ILE A 112 -5.25 -11.56 -8.60
C ILE A 112 -3.87 -11.53 -7.94
N GLU A 113 -3.30 -12.70 -7.63
CA GLU A 113 -1.96 -12.80 -7.02
C GLU A 113 -0.88 -12.18 -7.91
N GLU A 114 -0.90 -12.49 -9.20
CA GLU A 114 0.06 -11.92 -10.15
C GLU A 114 -0.19 -10.42 -10.34
N ILE A 115 -1.46 -10.00 -10.39
CA ILE A 115 -1.83 -8.58 -10.49
C ILE A 115 -1.27 -7.82 -9.29
N THR A 116 -1.43 -8.35 -8.08
CA THR A 116 -0.98 -7.70 -6.85
C THR A 116 0.54 -7.69 -6.73
N ASN A 117 1.19 -8.84 -6.92
CA ASN A 117 2.64 -8.97 -6.68
C ASN A 117 3.50 -8.36 -7.78
N LYS A 118 2.97 -8.21 -8.97
CA LYS A 118 3.73 -7.69 -10.11
C LYS A 118 3.30 -6.28 -10.49
N PHE A 119 2.01 -6.11 -10.81
CA PHE A 119 1.52 -4.84 -11.33
C PHE A 119 1.25 -3.81 -10.23
N LEU A 120 0.51 -4.20 -9.19
CA LEU A 120 0.16 -3.28 -8.10
C LEU A 120 1.39 -2.86 -7.30
N ARG A 121 2.29 -3.80 -7.01
CA ARG A 121 3.58 -3.51 -6.36
C ARG A 121 4.40 -2.49 -7.15
N ASN A 122 4.49 -2.65 -8.47
CA ASN A 122 5.21 -1.69 -9.30
C ASN A 122 4.55 -0.30 -9.29
N MET A 123 3.21 -0.23 -9.35
CA MET A 123 2.50 1.05 -9.26
C MET A 123 2.75 1.75 -7.93
N VAL A 124 2.74 1.00 -6.83
CA VAL A 124 3.05 1.55 -5.50
C VAL A 124 4.49 2.04 -5.45
N ARG A 125 5.45 1.26 -5.94
CA ARG A 125 6.86 1.67 -6.01
C ARG A 125 7.05 2.95 -6.85
N ASP A 126 6.40 3.01 -8.00
CA ASP A 126 6.49 4.18 -8.88
C ASP A 126 5.84 5.41 -8.26
N ALA A 127 4.72 5.23 -7.53
CA ALA A 127 4.10 6.31 -6.77
C ALA A 127 5.01 6.82 -5.63
N PHE A 128 5.68 5.91 -4.90
CA PHE A 128 6.69 6.30 -3.91
C PHE A 128 7.83 7.11 -4.53
N ASN A 129 8.37 6.65 -5.67
CA ASN A 129 9.45 7.36 -6.36
C ASN A 129 9.00 8.75 -6.81
N ASP A 130 7.81 8.88 -7.38
CA ASP A 130 7.30 10.16 -7.90
C ASP A 130 7.04 11.19 -6.79
N VAL A 131 6.57 10.75 -5.64
CA VAL A 131 6.33 11.65 -4.50
C VAL A 131 7.62 11.91 -3.73
N ALA A 132 8.40 10.88 -3.39
CA ALA A 132 9.59 10.99 -2.57
C ALA A 132 10.74 11.74 -3.27
N SER A 133 10.83 11.67 -4.61
CA SER A 133 11.85 12.41 -5.38
C SER A 133 11.76 13.93 -5.24
N LYS A 134 10.67 14.44 -4.70
CA LYS A 134 10.45 15.88 -4.44
C LYS A 134 10.67 16.27 -2.97
N LEU A 135 10.92 15.30 -2.12
CA LEU A 135 11.02 15.46 -0.67
C LEU A 135 12.46 15.20 -0.18
N PRO A 136 12.95 16.00 0.78
CA PRO A 136 14.22 15.73 1.42
C PRO A 136 14.13 14.48 2.32
N VAL A 137 15.25 13.80 2.51
CA VAL A 137 15.33 12.57 3.32
C VAL A 137 14.78 12.79 4.74
N GLU A 138 14.99 13.97 5.32
CA GLU A 138 14.49 14.32 6.65
C GLU A 138 12.96 14.30 6.74
N SER A 139 12.28 14.77 5.70
CA SER A 139 10.82 14.71 5.61
C SER A 139 10.32 13.27 5.45
N VAL A 140 11.00 12.48 4.62
CA VAL A 140 10.65 11.08 4.36
C VAL A 140 10.83 10.20 5.59
N TYR A 141 11.89 10.43 6.37
CA TYR A 141 12.20 9.62 7.57
C TYR A 141 11.54 10.17 8.84
N GLY A 142 11.31 11.47 8.92
CA GLY A 142 10.79 12.18 10.09
C GLY A 142 9.28 12.47 10.04
N ALA A 143 8.92 13.70 10.36
CA ALA A 143 7.54 14.16 10.52
C ALA A 143 6.71 14.07 9.24
N GLY A 144 7.31 14.17 8.06
CA GLY A 144 6.63 14.09 6.78
C GLY A 144 6.28 12.67 6.31
N LYS A 145 6.63 11.64 7.10
CA LYS A 145 6.39 10.23 6.76
C LYS A 145 4.90 9.92 6.52
N ALA A 146 4.01 10.53 7.30
CA ALA A 146 2.57 10.35 7.16
C ALA A 146 2.04 11.04 5.88
N ASP A 147 2.52 12.24 5.59
CA ASP A 147 2.11 12.99 4.41
C ASP A 147 2.55 12.30 3.11
N LEU A 148 3.76 11.71 3.12
CA LEU A 148 4.25 10.88 2.02
C LEU A 148 3.31 9.70 1.76
N LEU A 149 2.92 8.97 2.80
CA LEU A 149 1.98 7.85 2.66
C LEU A 149 0.64 8.28 2.09
N LEU A 150 0.06 9.36 2.59
CA LEU A 150 -1.23 9.89 2.11
C LEU A 150 -1.15 10.31 0.63
N ALA A 151 -0.06 10.95 0.24
CA ALA A 151 0.16 11.35 -1.15
C ALA A 151 0.32 10.13 -2.08
N VAL A 152 1.07 9.12 -1.65
CA VAL A 152 1.25 7.85 -2.37
C VAL A 152 -0.08 7.10 -2.48
N GLU A 153 -0.82 6.97 -1.38
CA GLU A 153 -2.12 6.30 -1.35
C GLU A 153 -3.11 6.95 -2.33
N LYS A 154 -3.20 8.29 -2.29
CA LYS A 154 -4.04 9.03 -3.24
C LYS A 154 -3.64 8.75 -4.68
N ARG A 155 -2.34 8.79 -4.97
CA ARG A 155 -1.84 8.58 -6.34
C ARG A 155 -2.14 7.18 -6.85
N VAL A 156 -1.90 6.15 -6.03
CA VAL A 156 -2.21 4.76 -6.40
C VAL A 156 -3.72 4.57 -6.57
N ARG A 157 -4.53 5.10 -5.65
CA ARG A 157 -5.98 5.05 -5.72
C ARG A 157 -6.52 5.64 -7.03
N ASP A 158 -6.03 6.82 -7.42
CA ASP A 158 -6.45 7.49 -8.65
C ASP A 158 -6.10 6.67 -9.91
N GLN A 159 -5.00 5.91 -9.87
CA GLN A 159 -4.58 5.04 -10.97
C GLN A 159 -5.37 3.74 -11.07
N VAL A 160 -5.76 3.14 -9.96
CA VAL A 160 -6.35 1.80 -9.95
C VAL A 160 -7.87 1.79 -9.82
N ALA A 161 -8.49 2.85 -9.32
CA ALA A 161 -9.95 2.96 -9.22
C ALA A 161 -10.69 2.76 -10.57
N PRO A 162 -10.20 3.28 -11.71
CA PRO A 162 -10.83 3.04 -13.00
C PRO A 162 -10.88 1.57 -13.41
N ILE A 163 -9.91 0.76 -12.98
CA ILE A 163 -9.80 -0.66 -13.30
C ILE A 163 -10.45 -1.58 -12.27
N GLY A 164 -11.08 -1.00 -11.23
CA GLY A 164 -11.87 -1.76 -10.26
C GLY A 164 -11.11 -2.23 -9.02
N ILE A 165 -9.94 -1.70 -8.75
CA ILE A 165 -9.23 -1.94 -7.48
C ILE A 165 -9.49 -0.75 -6.57
N ASN A 166 -10.03 -1.00 -5.37
CA ASN A 166 -10.27 0.00 -4.35
C ASN A 166 -9.18 -0.11 -3.29
N ILE A 167 -8.34 0.92 -3.17
CA ILE A 167 -7.32 0.99 -2.13
C ILE A 167 -7.96 1.56 -0.86
N GLU A 168 -7.91 0.77 0.21
CA GLU A 168 -8.38 1.19 1.51
C GLU A 168 -7.26 1.90 2.28
N ARG A 169 -6.05 1.31 2.27
CA ARG A 169 -4.91 1.82 3.01
C ARG A 169 -3.58 1.34 2.44
N ILE A 170 -2.57 2.22 2.48
CA ILE A 170 -1.15 1.88 2.32
C ILE A 170 -0.44 2.22 3.62
N TYR A 171 0.48 1.35 4.08
CA TYR A 171 1.18 1.54 5.34
C TYR A 171 2.61 0.96 5.29
N TYR A 172 3.47 1.47 6.16
CA TYR A 172 4.78 0.86 6.36
C TYR A 172 4.63 -0.36 7.28
N ALA A 173 5.06 -1.50 6.80
CA ALA A 173 5.05 -2.75 7.55
C ALA A 173 6.36 -2.98 8.34
N SER A 174 7.41 -2.21 8.02
CA SER A 174 8.66 -2.15 8.78
C SER A 174 9.19 -0.72 8.84
N ASP A 175 10.21 -0.51 9.65
CA ASP A 175 10.96 0.74 9.62
C ASP A 175 11.65 0.94 8.28
N LEU A 176 11.78 2.21 7.87
CA LEU A 176 12.51 2.57 6.68
C LEU A 176 14.01 2.38 6.90
N VAL A 177 14.65 1.73 5.96
CA VAL A 177 16.09 1.44 6.00
C VAL A 177 16.83 2.49 5.17
N LEU A 178 17.77 3.16 5.82
CA LEU A 178 18.69 4.14 5.23
C LEU A 178 20.12 3.58 5.24
N PRO A 179 21.01 4.01 4.34
CA PRO A 179 22.43 3.70 4.44
C PRO A 179 22.99 4.17 5.81
N PRO A 180 23.88 3.39 6.46
CA PRO A 180 24.37 3.69 7.82
C PRO A 180 25.01 5.09 7.95
N GLN A 181 25.72 5.55 6.94
CA GLN A 181 26.34 6.88 6.94
C GLN A 181 25.29 8.01 6.97
N VAL A 182 24.19 7.82 6.26
CA VAL A 182 23.07 8.78 6.23
C VAL A 182 22.38 8.84 7.58
N THR A 183 22.15 7.69 8.19
CA THR A 183 21.55 7.59 9.53
C THR A 183 22.42 8.30 10.57
N GLN A 184 23.75 8.13 10.53
CA GLN A 184 24.67 8.83 11.44
C GLN A 184 24.64 10.34 11.24
N SER A 185 24.69 10.82 9.99
CA SER A 185 24.63 12.24 9.66
C SER A 185 23.31 12.88 10.07
N LEU A 186 22.21 12.18 9.86
CA LEU A 186 20.88 12.63 10.25
C LEU A 186 20.74 12.72 11.78
N ASN A 187 21.20 11.71 12.51
CA ASN A 187 21.20 11.71 13.97
C ASN A 187 22.06 12.86 14.54
N ALA A 188 23.25 13.10 13.98
CA ALA A 188 24.11 14.21 14.36
C ALA A 188 23.43 15.57 14.14
N LYS A 189 22.73 15.73 13.01
CA LYS A 189 21.98 16.96 12.70
C LYS A 189 20.81 17.16 13.67
N ILE A 190 20.04 16.09 13.96
CA ILE A 190 18.94 16.12 14.92
C ILE A 190 19.47 16.55 16.31
N GLN A 191 20.57 15.95 16.78
CA GLN A 191 21.19 16.31 18.04
C GLN A 191 21.63 17.78 18.07
N ALA A 192 22.29 18.26 17.02
CA ALA A 192 22.71 19.65 16.92
C ALA A 192 21.50 20.62 16.95
N THR A 193 20.41 20.28 16.27
CA THR A 193 19.18 21.09 16.27
C THR A 193 18.55 21.11 17.66
N GLN A 194 18.44 19.96 18.32
CA GLN A 194 17.91 19.88 19.69
C GLN A 194 18.72 20.68 20.68
N MET A 195 20.07 20.62 20.59
CA MET A 195 20.95 21.42 21.44
C MET A 195 20.79 22.96 21.16
N ALA A 196 20.60 23.33 19.90
CA ALA A 196 20.35 24.72 19.55
C ALA A 196 18.99 25.21 20.07
N GLU A 197 17.96 24.40 20.00
CA GLU A 197 16.63 24.70 20.57
C GLU A 197 16.69 24.81 22.10
N GLN A 198 17.36 23.87 22.75
CA GLN A 198 17.56 23.91 24.19
C GLN A 198 18.25 25.22 24.63
N ARG A 199 19.34 25.60 23.97
CA ARG A 199 20.04 26.86 24.27
C ARG A 199 19.14 28.10 24.05
N ARG A 200 18.33 28.09 22.99
CA ARG A 200 17.34 29.15 22.75
C ARG A 200 16.32 29.28 23.87
N ASN A 201 15.82 28.11 24.33
CA ASN A 201 14.87 28.05 25.43
C ASN A 201 15.51 28.54 26.75
N GLU A 202 16.75 28.13 27.06
CA GLU A 202 17.50 28.59 28.23
C GLU A 202 17.70 30.13 28.17
N VAL A 203 18.08 30.66 27.03
CA VAL A 203 18.22 32.14 26.85
C VAL A 203 16.86 32.84 27.00
N ALA A 204 15.80 32.30 26.45
CA ALA A 204 14.45 32.82 26.59
C ALA A 204 13.98 32.81 28.06
N GLN A 205 14.25 31.75 28.80
CA GLN A 205 13.95 31.66 30.23
C GLN A 205 14.74 32.68 31.05
N ALA A 206 16.06 32.76 30.84
CA ALA A 206 16.90 33.70 31.54
C ALA A 206 16.48 35.16 31.27
N LYS A 207 16.07 35.47 30.03
CA LYS A 207 15.54 36.78 29.68
C LYS A 207 14.22 37.05 30.38
N ALA A 208 13.30 36.10 30.40
CA ALA A 208 12.00 36.23 31.08
C ALA A 208 12.17 36.42 32.61
N GLU A 209 13.13 35.72 33.22
CA GLU A 209 13.49 35.91 34.64
C GLU A 209 14.04 37.29 34.89
N ALA A 210 14.98 37.76 34.06
CA ALA A 210 15.54 39.09 34.19
C ALA A 210 14.50 40.21 34.02
N ASP A 211 13.59 40.05 33.07
CA ASP A 211 12.49 41.01 32.86
C ASP A 211 11.49 40.99 34.04
N LYS A 212 11.21 39.83 34.62
CA LYS A 212 10.40 39.69 35.83
C LYS A 212 11.04 40.37 37.05
N GLU A 213 12.35 40.17 37.21
CA GLU A 213 13.11 40.81 38.30
C GLU A 213 13.12 42.31 38.17
N ARG A 214 13.33 42.84 36.95
CA ARG A 214 13.25 44.28 36.64
C ARG A 214 11.87 44.85 36.93
N ALA A 215 10.81 44.19 36.49
CA ALA A 215 9.43 44.60 36.74
C ALA A 215 9.12 44.61 38.24
N ARG A 216 9.64 43.62 39.00
CA ARG A 216 9.50 43.60 40.46
C ARG A 216 10.25 44.74 41.15
N ALA A 217 11.50 44.97 40.77
CA ALA A 217 12.28 46.08 41.32
C ALA A 217 11.67 47.44 41.00
N GLN A 218 11.15 47.66 39.79
CA GLN A 218 10.39 48.87 39.45
C GLN A 218 9.14 49.04 40.29
N GLY A 219 8.33 47.98 40.46
CA GLY A 219 7.13 48.03 41.31
C GLY A 219 7.45 48.36 42.79
N GLU A 220 8.55 47.83 43.33
CA GLU A 220 9.01 48.14 44.69
C GLU A 220 9.53 49.60 44.83
N ALA A 221 10.18 50.11 43.78
CA ALA A 221 10.62 51.52 43.76
C ALA A 221 9.45 52.48 43.68
N ASP A 222 8.46 52.20 42.82
CA ASP A 222 7.24 53.02 42.69
C ASP A 222 6.38 52.99 43.96
N ALA A 223 6.30 51.87 44.62
CA ALA A 223 5.59 51.76 45.93
C ALA A 223 6.26 52.59 47.05
N LYS A 224 7.59 52.72 47.03
CA LYS A 224 8.34 53.57 47.99
C LYS A 224 8.25 55.08 47.69
N LEU A 225 7.96 55.47 46.45
CA LEU A 225 7.77 56.87 46.06
C LEU A 225 6.35 57.40 46.36
N THR A 226 5.39 56.54 46.62
CA THR A 226 3.98 56.87 46.90
C THR A 226 3.65 56.84 48.39
N LEU A 227 4.59 56.57 49.27
CA LEU A 227 4.53 56.71 50.72
C LEU A 227 5.27 57.93 51.18
#